data_35bcd126e9bebc3c96f6af07e7cc8be2
#
_entry.id   35bcd126e9bebc3c96f6af07e7cc8be2
#
_cell.length_a   1.000
_cell.length_b   1.000
_cell.length_c   1.000
_cell.angle_alpha   90.00
_cell.angle_beta   90.00
_cell.angle_gamma   90.00
#
_symmetry.space_group_name_H-M   'P 1'
#
loop_
_entity.id
_entity.type
_entity.pdbx_description
1 polymer ?
#
loop_
_entity_poly.entity_id
_entity_poly.type
_entity_poly.pdbx_seq_one_letter_code
_entity_poly.pdbx_strand_id
1 'polypeptide(L)'
;MISQDVFHSFSVPDFRVKREVIPGRYSTVWFEATEPGTYHIFCTQYCGTQHSGMIGEVTVLSPEDYKNWTQESTSGMSLAQNGERLFASMGCNACHSGSAAARGPNLAGVYGSKLMLTGGSQVLVNDAYLRDAILNPSQHITAGYAPIMPTYQGQVSEEGLIDLVEYIKTLDSNYRVQQTLTTSESNQVAPTTPGMVKP
;
A
#
# COMPACT_ATOMS: atom_id res chain seq x y z
N MET A 1 13.02 1.74 8.80
CA MET A 1 13.02 0.32 8.35
C MET A 1 12.81 -0.56 9.56
N ILE A 2 12.14 -1.67 9.40
CA ILE A 2 11.93 -2.73 10.40
C ILE A 2 11.91 -4.07 9.67
N SER A 3 12.45 -5.11 10.27
CA SER A 3 12.32 -6.48 9.75
C SER A 3 11.06 -7.14 10.32
N GLN A 4 10.41 -7.98 9.51
CA GLN A 4 9.24 -8.77 9.91
C GLN A 4 9.62 -10.21 10.31
N ASP A 5 10.84 -10.65 9.98
CA ASP A 5 11.29 -12.03 10.19
C ASP A 5 12.62 -12.10 10.97
N VAL A 6 13.74 -11.99 10.29
CA VAL A 6 15.11 -12.13 10.86
C VAL A 6 15.92 -10.85 10.70
N PHE A 7 17.17 -10.88 11.11
CA PHE A 7 18.10 -9.78 10.89
C PHE A 7 18.44 -9.64 9.42
N HIS A 8 18.34 -8.42 8.90
CA HIS A 8 18.81 -8.01 7.59
C HIS A 8 19.75 -6.81 7.71
N SER A 9 20.31 -6.39 6.59
CA SER A 9 20.95 -5.08 6.50
C SER A 9 20.55 -4.39 5.20
N PHE A 10 20.35 -3.08 5.29
CA PHE A 10 20.25 -2.20 4.15
C PHE A 10 21.63 -1.65 3.86
N SER A 11 22.20 -1.99 2.71
CA SER A 11 23.54 -1.57 2.32
C SER A 11 23.55 -1.06 0.89
N VAL A 12 23.96 0.20 0.70
CA VAL A 12 24.20 0.81 -0.63
C VAL A 12 25.67 1.22 -0.67
N PRO A 13 26.54 0.38 -1.24
CA PRO A 13 28.00 0.61 -1.23
C PRO A 13 28.41 1.94 -1.86
N ASP A 14 27.76 2.31 -2.96
CA ASP A 14 28.05 3.54 -3.69
C ASP A 14 27.79 4.80 -2.84
N PHE A 15 26.82 4.73 -1.92
CA PHE A 15 26.53 5.81 -0.97
C PHE A 15 27.31 5.68 0.34
N ARG A 16 28.11 4.63 0.48
CA ARG A 16 28.83 4.26 1.72
C ARG A 16 27.88 4.15 2.92
N VAL A 17 26.68 3.67 2.69
CA VAL A 17 25.62 3.54 3.70
C VAL A 17 25.40 2.08 3.99
N LYS A 18 25.41 1.74 5.28
CA LYS A 18 25.01 0.44 5.79
C LYS A 18 24.23 0.62 7.10
N ARG A 19 23.09 -0.04 7.22
CA ARG A 19 22.28 -0.05 8.43
C ARG A 19 21.68 -1.43 8.69
N GLU A 20 21.76 -1.89 9.91
CA GLU A 20 21.11 -3.12 10.34
C GLU A 20 19.59 -2.90 10.46
N VAL A 21 18.84 -3.89 10.01
CA VAL A 21 17.37 -3.94 10.09
C VAL A 21 16.97 -5.10 10.98
N ILE A 22 16.50 -4.76 12.18
CA ILE A 22 16.31 -5.69 13.30
C ILE A 22 14.82 -5.95 13.49
N PRO A 23 14.39 -7.21 13.73
CA PRO A 23 13.00 -7.51 14.05
C PRO A 23 12.51 -6.74 15.28
N GLY A 24 11.27 -6.22 15.19
CA GLY A 24 10.63 -5.50 16.28
C GLY A 24 11.24 -4.14 16.65
N ARG A 25 12.25 -3.67 15.91
CA ARG A 25 12.92 -2.40 16.16
C ARG A 25 13.02 -1.55 14.90
N TYR A 26 12.62 -0.28 14.99
CA TYR A 26 12.81 0.67 13.89
C TYR A 26 14.27 1.10 13.78
N SER A 27 14.79 1.05 12.57
CA SER A 27 16.10 1.59 12.18
C SER A 27 15.90 2.72 11.20
N THR A 28 16.67 3.79 11.33
CA THR A 28 16.64 4.94 10.42
C THR A 28 17.99 5.08 9.75
N VAL A 29 18.00 5.35 8.47
CA VAL A 29 19.15 5.73 7.66
C VAL A 29 18.76 6.93 6.80
N TRP A 30 19.69 7.81 6.59
CA TRP A 30 19.57 8.93 5.69
C TRP A 30 20.83 9.06 4.84
N PHE A 31 20.69 9.54 3.64
CA PHE A 31 21.79 9.83 2.73
C PHE A 31 21.34 10.90 1.73
N GLU A 32 22.30 11.56 1.12
CA GLU A 32 22.07 12.49 0.02
C GLU A 32 22.74 11.91 -1.22
N ALA A 33 21.94 11.65 -2.25
CA ALA A 33 22.45 11.20 -3.53
C ALA A 33 22.78 12.42 -4.39
N THR A 34 24.03 12.51 -4.85
CA THR A 34 24.54 13.67 -5.60
C THR A 34 24.53 13.47 -7.10
N GLU A 35 24.51 12.22 -7.56
CA GLU A 35 24.57 11.89 -8.98
C GLU A 35 23.35 11.02 -9.37
N PRO A 36 22.63 11.39 -10.46
CA PRO A 36 21.59 10.54 -11.03
C PRO A 36 22.16 9.20 -11.51
N GLY A 37 21.38 8.11 -11.31
CA GLY A 37 21.79 6.77 -11.70
C GLY A 37 21.03 5.70 -10.95
N THR A 38 21.31 4.44 -11.28
CA THR A 38 20.76 3.27 -10.57
C THR A 38 21.86 2.61 -9.75
N TYR A 39 21.61 2.44 -8.48
CA TYR A 39 22.56 1.94 -7.49
C TYR A 39 22.00 0.70 -6.81
N HIS A 40 22.83 -0.31 -6.57
CA HIS A 40 22.37 -1.54 -5.96
C HIS A 40 22.25 -1.44 -4.44
N ILE A 41 21.17 -2.06 -3.93
CA ILE A 41 20.97 -2.33 -2.51
C ILE A 41 21.29 -3.80 -2.28
N PHE A 42 22.07 -4.08 -1.25
CA PHE A 42 22.40 -5.45 -0.83
C PHE A 42 21.96 -5.70 0.61
N CYS A 43 21.50 -6.91 0.87
CA CYS A 43 21.50 -7.44 2.22
C CYS A 43 22.89 -8.03 2.51
N THR A 44 23.63 -7.45 3.45
CA THR A 44 24.98 -7.90 3.83
C THR A 44 25.00 -8.62 5.18
N GLN A 45 23.84 -8.91 5.74
CA GLN A 45 23.65 -9.73 6.94
C GLN A 45 22.97 -11.04 6.53
N TYR A 46 23.60 -12.19 6.84
CA TYR A 46 23.01 -13.49 6.51
C TYR A 46 21.58 -13.61 7.09
N CYS A 47 20.61 -13.81 6.23
CA CYS A 47 19.19 -13.83 6.55
C CYS A 47 18.45 -15.10 6.08
N GLY A 48 19.18 -16.12 5.68
CA GLY A 48 18.62 -17.40 5.25
C GLY A 48 18.95 -17.80 3.81
N THR A 49 18.24 -18.78 3.27
CA THR A 49 18.58 -19.47 2.00
C THR A 49 18.59 -18.53 0.78
N GLN A 50 17.77 -17.48 0.78
CA GLN A 50 17.68 -16.50 -0.30
C GLN A 50 18.56 -15.26 -0.08
N HIS A 51 19.46 -15.29 0.90
CA HIS A 51 20.30 -14.16 1.25
C HIS A 51 21.07 -13.56 0.08
N SER A 52 21.67 -14.39 -0.76
CA SER A 52 22.44 -13.95 -1.94
C SER A 52 21.57 -13.33 -3.06
N GLY A 53 20.30 -13.67 -3.09
CA GLY A 53 19.32 -13.12 -4.03
C GLY A 53 18.59 -11.88 -3.51
N MET A 54 18.86 -11.44 -2.28
CA MET A 54 18.23 -10.26 -1.67
C MET A 54 18.93 -8.98 -2.14
N ILE A 55 18.64 -8.62 -3.38
CA ILE A 55 19.20 -7.45 -4.08
C ILE A 55 18.05 -6.53 -4.44
N GLY A 56 18.26 -5.24 -4.27
CA GLY A 56 17.33 -4.18 -4.69
C GLY A 56 18.08 -3.06 -5.38
N GLU A 57 17.36 -2.02 -5.75
CA GLU A 57 17.91 -0.87 -6.46
C GLU A 57 17.40 0.44 -5.86
N VAL A 58 18.26 1.45 -5.88
CA VAL A 58 17.91 2.86 -5.66
C VAL A 58 18.10 3.58 -6.97
N THR A 59 17.02 4.11 -7.53
CA THR A 59 17.08 4.99 -8.70
C THR A 59 17.14 6.44 -8.25
N VAL A 60 18.24 7.11 -8.54
CA VAL A 60 18.42 8.55 -8.31
C VAL A 60 18.10 9.27 -9.58
N LEU A 61 17.09 10.13 -9.53
CA LEU A 61 16.64 10.94 -10.65
C LEU A 61 17.21 12.36 -10.56
N SER A 62 17.35 13.03 -11.69
CA SER A 62 17.56 14.48 -11.68
C SER A 62 16.34 15.18 -11.02
N PRO A 63 16.47 16.41 -10.51
CA PRO A 63 15.33 17.14 -9.93
C PRO A 63 14.16 17.28 -10.91
N GLU A 64 14.44 17.42 -12.21
CA GLU A 64 13.41 17.51 -13.25
C GLU A 64 12.75 16.14 -13.48
N ASP A 65 13.53 15.07 -13.62
CA ASP A 65 13.01 13.71 -13.80
C ASP A 65 12.24 13.24 -12.57
N TYR A 66 12.71 13.58 -11.36
CA TYR A 66 11.98 13.29 -10.14
C TYR A 66 10.63 14.00 -10.08
N LYS A 67 10.60 15.27 -10.49
CA LYS A 67 9.35 16.03 -10.60
C LYS A 67 8.41 15.40 -11.63
N ASN A 68 8.92 15.00 -12.79
CA ASN A 68 8.14 14.32 -13.82
C ASN A 68 7.63 12.98 -13.32
N TRP A 69 8.48 12.17 -12.69
CA TRP A 69 8.10 10.88 -12.10
C TRP A 69 7.03 11.05 -11.03
N THR A 70 7.13 12.04 -10.14
CA THR A 70 6.08 12.32 -9.16
C THR A 70 4.79 12.78 -9.81
N GLN A 71 4.86 13.53 -10.90
CA GLN A 71 3.70 13.97 -11.67
C GLN A 71 3.10 12.85 -12.51
N GLU A 72 3.91 11.95 -13.07
CA GLU A 72 3.46 10.75 -13.78
C GLU A 72 2.88 9.72 -12.81
N SER A 73 3.45 9.55 -11.64
CA SER A 73 2.88 8.72 -10.56
C SER A 73 1.56 9.29 -10.04
N THR A 74 1.40 10.62 -10.12
CA THR A 74 0.13 11.34 -9.94
C THR A 74 -0.63 11.55 -11.25
N SER A 75 -0.20 10.92 -12.37
CA SER A 75 -0.78 11.13 -13.69
C SER A 75 -2.24 10.68 -13.77
N GLY A 76 -3.09 11.43 -13.12
CA GLY A 76 -4.54 11.39 -13.26
C GLY A 76 -5.25 10.19 -12.65
N MET A 77 -4.57 9.19 -12.17
CA MET A 77 -5.19 8.03 -11.53
C MET A 77 -5.07 8.12 -10.02
N SER A 78 -6.20 8.11 -9.33
CA SER A 78 -6.21 7.99 -7.87
C SER A 78 -5.74 6.60 -7.43
N LEU A 79 -5.31 6.47 -6.16
CA LEU A 79 -4.98 5.16 -5.56
C LEU A 79 -6.10 4.14 -5.82
N ALA A 80 -7.36 4.56 -5.69
CA ALA A 80 -8.51 3.72 -5.94
C ALA A 80 -8.61 3.26 -7.42
N GLN A 81 -8.26 4.10 -8.39
CA GLN A 81 -8.25 3.72 -9.81
C GLN A 81 -7.12 2.73 -10.12
N ASN A 82 -5.94 2.91 -9.52
CA ASN A 82 -4.87 1.93 -9.60
C ASN A 82 -5.29 0.60 -8.95
N GLY A 83 -5.93 0.67 -7.78
CA GLY A 83 -6.49 -0.49 -7.09
C GLY A 83 -7.53 -1.24 -7.91
N GLU A 84 -8.41 -0.54 -8.64
CA GLU A 84 -9.37 -1.13 -9.57
C GLU A 84 -8.67 -1.93 -10.67
N ARG A 85 -7.62 -1.36 -11.27
CA ARG A 85 -6.84 -2.06 -12.30
C ARG A 85 -6.15 -3.30 -11.73
N LEU A 86 -5.54 -3.18 -10.55
CA LEU A 86 -4.91 -4.32 -9.87
C LEU A 86 -5.93 -5.40 -9.53
N PHE A 87 -7.09 -5.02 -9.01
CA PHE A 87 -8.18 -5.92 -8.67
C PHE A 87 -8.65 -6.74 -9.87
N ALA A 88 -8.75 -6.09 -11.04
CA ALA A 88 -9.09 -6.76 -12.30
C ALA A 88 -7.95 -7.64 -12.81
N SER A 89 -6.71 -7.14 -12.86
CA SER A 89 -5.55 -7.83 -13.43
C SER A 89 -5.12 -9.05 -12.60
N MET A 90 -5.31 -9.01 -11.29
CA MET A 90 -5.04 -10.11 -10.37
C MET A 90 -6.20 -11.11 -10.26
N GLY A 91 -7.30 -10.88 -10.98
CA GLY A 91 -8.44 -11.79 -11.04
C GLY A 91 -9.33 -11.80 -9.80
N CYS A 92 -9.21 -10.81 -8.91
CA CYS A 92 -10.01 -10.72 -7.67
C CYS A 92 -11.52 -10.67 -7.97
N ASN A 93 -11.90 -10.02 -9.07
CA ASN A 93 -13.28 -9.90 -9.55
C ASN A 93 -13.92 -11.26 -9.90
N ALA A 94 -13.13 -12.28 -10.24
CA ALA A 94 -13.66 -13.61 -10.55
C ALA A 94 -14.35 -14.28 -9.34
N CYS A 95 -13.92 -13.92 -8.13
CA CYS A 95 -14.52 -14.43 -6.89
C CYS A 95 -15.36 -13.38 -6.15
N HIS A 96 -14.98 -12.10 -6.21
CA HIS A 96 -15.61 -10.98 -5.50
C HIS A 96 -16.55 -10.14 -6.40
N SER A 97 -17.25 -10.80 -7.32
CA SER A 97 -18.13 -10.12 -8.30
C SER A 97 -19.43 -9.56 -7.72
N GLY A 98 -19.76 -9.87 -6.48
CA GLY A 98 -21.04 -9.49 -5.86
C GLY A 98 -22.27 -10.22 -6.43
N SER A 99 -22.09 -11.17 -7.35
CA SER A 99 -23.18 -11.98 -7.92
C SER A 99 -23.56 -13.14 -6.99
N ALA A 100 -24.76 -13.69 -7.18
CA ALA A 100 -25.22 -14.86 -6.43
C ALA A 100 -24.35 -16.12 -6.62
N ALA A 101 -23.56 -16.17 -7.71
CA ALA A 101 -22.62 -17.23 -8.02
C ALA A 101 -21.20 -16.90 -7.55
N ALA A 102 -20.98 -15.79 -6.86
CA ALA A 102 -19.67 -15.37 -6.38
C ALA A 102 -19.13 -16.37 -5.37
N ARG A 103 -17.86 -16.72 -5.52
CA ARG A 103 -17.17 -17.71 -4.67
C ARG A 103 -16.55 -17.06 -3.43
N GLY A 104 -16.43 -15.75 -3.40
CA GLY A 104 -15.95 -14.93 -2.31
C GLY A 104 -17.02 -13.95 -1.81
N PRO A 105 -16.84 -13.36 -0.62
CA PRO A 105 -17.76 -12.37 -0.09
C PRO A 105 -17.87 -11.14 -0.98
N ASN A 106 -19.07 -10.54 -1.01
CA ASN A 106 -19.25 -9.25 -1.66
C ASN A 106 -18.47 -8.16 -0.91
N LEU A 107 -17.68 -7.38 -1.63
CA LEU A 107 -16.87 -6.31 -1.05
C LEU A 107 -17.58 -4.95 -1.02
N ALA A 108 -18.74 -4.82 -1.66
CA ALA A 108 -19.50 -3.57 -1.64
C ALA A 108 -19.99 -3.27 -0.21
N GLY A 109 -19.57 -2.13 0.35
CA GLY A 109 -19.92 -1.70 1.70
C GLY A 109 -19.28 -2.54 2.82
N VAL A 110 -18.27 -3.34 2.51
CA VAL A 110 -17.60 -4.19 3.51
C VAL A 110 -16.74 -3.37 4.48
N TYR A 111 -16.13 -2.29 4.00
CA TYR A 111 -15.27 -1.45 4.84
C TYR A 111 -16.07 -0.78 5.96
N GLY A 112 -15.54 -0.82 7.18
CA GLY A 112 -16.22 -0.31 8.38
C GLY A 112 -17.32 -1.22 8.92
N SER A 113 -17.66 -2.31 8.23
CA SER A 113 -18.65 -3.28 8.71
C SER A 113 -18.03 -4.31 9.68
N LYS A 114 -18.89 -5.06 10.37
CA LYS A 114 -18.48 -6.21 11.19
C LYS A 114 -18.74 -7.48 10.41
N LEU A 115 -17.69 -8.24 10.12
CA LEU A 115 -17.79 -9.57 9.49
C LEU A 115 -17.75 -10.68 10.53
N MET A 116 -18.58 -11.70 10.31
CA MET A 116 -18.51 -12.96 11.04
C MET A 116 -17.50 -13.89 10.38
N LEU A 117 -16.53 -14.37 11.12
CA LEU A 117 -15.56 -15.36 10.66
C LEU A 117 -16.01 -16.78 10.99
N THR A 118 -15.47 -17.75 10.26
CA THR A 118 -15.63 -19.17 10.60
C THR A 118 -15.09 -19.41 12.01
N GLY A 119 -15.90 -19.99 12.89
CA GLY A 119 -15.57 -20.11 14.32
C GLY A 119 -16.31 -19.12 15.22
N GLY A 120 -17.14 -18.22 14.65
CA GLY A 120 -18.08 -17.36 15.37
C GLY A 120 -17.50 -16.06 15.92
N SER A 121 -16.23 -15.75 15.64
CA SER A 121 -15.64 -14.45 15.99
C SER A 121 -16.10 -13.37 15.01
N GLN A 122 -16.23 -12.13 15.52
CA GLN A 122 -16.51 -10.97 14.70
C GLN A 122 -15.27 -10.10 14.60
N VAL A 123 -15.04 -9.53 13.41
CA VAL A 123 -13.95 -8.61 13.15
C VAL A 123 -14.47 -7.34 12.49
N LEU A 124 -13.92 -6.19 12.87
CA LEU A 124 -14.17 -4.92 12.18
C LEU A 124 -13.29 -4.85 10.94
N VAL A 125 -13.90 -4.63 9.79
CA VAL A 125 -13.17 -4.48 8.53
C VAL A 125 -12.57 -3.09 8.45
N ASN A 126 -11.28 -3.00 8.66
CA ASN A 126 -10.46 -1.81 8.56
C ASN A 126 -9.27 -2.08 7.61
N ASP A 127 -8.39 -1.09 7.43
CA ASP A 127 -7.20 -1.21 6.57
C ASP A 127 -6.32 -2.41 6.97
N ALA A 128 -6.08 -2.57 8.25
CA ALA A 128 -5.24 -3.66 8.76
C ALA A 128 -5.86 -5.04 8.47
N TYR A 129 -7.18 -5.17 8.67
CA TYR A 129 -7.90 -6.40 8.35
C TYR A 129 -7.87 -6.71 6.84
N LEU A 130 -8.18 -5.72 5.98
CA LEU A 130 -8.16 -5.92 4.53
C LEU A 130 -6.78 -6.31 4.03
N ARG A 131 -5.76 -5.64 4.54
CA ARG A 131 -4.36 -5.95 4.23
C ARG A 131 -4.02 -7.40 4.60
N ASP A 132 -4.33 -7.82 5.81
CA ASP A 132 -4.03 -9.17 6.27
C ASP A 132 -4.87 -10.22 5.54
N ALA A 133 -6.14 -9.94 5.26
CA ALA A 133 -7.02 -10.84 4.49
C ALA A 133 -6.53 -11.06 3.04
N ILE A 134 -5.87 -10.09 2.43
CA ILE A 134 -5.25 -10.24 1.10
C ILE A 134 -3.96 -11.07 1.19
N LEU A 135 -3.12 -10.81 2.18
CA LEU A 135 -1.83 -11.48 2.33
C LEU A 135 -1.95 -12.88 2.94
N ASN A 136 -2.83 -13.05 3.93
CA ASN A 136 -3.01 -14.26 4.73
C ASN A 136 -4.48 -14.74 4.77
N PRO A 137 -5.13 -14.97 3.63
CA PRO A 137 -6.57 -15.20 3.54
C PRO A 137 -7.06 -16.43 4.33
N SER A 138 -6.20 -17.43 4.53
CA SER A 138 -6.53 -18.63 5.30
C SER A 138 -6.81 -18.37 6.79
N GLN A 139 -6.37 -17.24 7.31
CA GLN A 139 -6.59 -16.84 8.71
C GLN A 139 -7.92 -16.10 8.91
N HIS A 140 -8.51 -15.58 7.84
CA HIS A 140 -9.68 -14.70 7.87
C HIS A 140 -10.82 -15.23 7.00
N ILE A 141 -11.23 -16.47 7.24
CA ILE A 141 -12.30 -17.10 6.48
C ILE A 141 -13.64 -16.54 6.92
N THR A 142 -14.31 -15.82 6.03
CA THR A 142 -15.67 -15.30 6.27
C THR A 142 -16.67 -16.46 6.40
N ALA A 143 -17.56 -16.40 7.40
CA ALA A 143 -18.56 -17.42 7.63
C ALA A 143 -19.44 -17.62 6.38
N GLY A 144 -19.64 -18.87 5.99
CA GLY A 144 -20.41 -19.25 4.80
C GLY A 144 -19.59 -19.35 3.50
N TYR A 145 -18.29 -19.05 3.54
CA TYR A 145 -17.41 -19.18 2.38
C TYR A 145 -16.35 -20.26 2.58
N ALA A 146 -15.89 -20.85 1.49
CA ALA A 146 -14.81 -21.83 1.49
C ALA A 146 -13.44 -21.14 1.52
N PRO A 147 -12.37 -21.75 2.10
CA PRO A 147 -11.01 -21.21 2.15
C PRO A 147 -10.28 -21.39 0.81
N ILE A 148 -10.78 -20.73 -0.24
CA ILE A 148 -10.26 -20.87 -1.62
C ILE A 148 -9.54 -19.64 -2.14
N MET A 149 -9.50 -18.54 -1.38
CA MET A 149 -8.76 -17.35 -1.75
C MET A 149 -7.26 -17.64 -1.71
N PRO A 150 -6.53 -17.42 -2.82
CA PRO A 150 -5.08 -17.59 -2.83
C PRO A 150 -4.40 -16.49 -2.00
N THR A 151 -3.20 -16.78 -1.51
CA THR A 151 -2.36 -15.73 -0.91
C THR A 151 -1.74 -14.86 -1.99
N TYR A 152 -1.72 -13.56 -1.74
CA TYR A 152 -1.02 -12.59 -2.59
C TYR A 152 0.28 -12.08 -1.97
N GLN A 153 0.74 -12.74 -0.90
CA GLN A 153 2.02 -12.44 -0.27
C GLN A 153 3.17 -12.60 -1.28
N GLY A 154 3.99 -11.55 -1.44
CA GLY A 154 5.08 -11.52 -2.41
C GLY A 154 4.65 -11.34 -3.88
N GLN A 155 3.36 -11.23 -4.17
CA GLN A 155 2.81 -10.98 -5.50
C GLN A 155 2.33 -9.53 -5.67
N VAL A 156 1.95 -8.88 -4.57
CA VAL A 156 1.52 -7.48 -4.53
C VAL A 156 2.57 -6.67 -3.80
N SER A 157 2.96 -5.53 -4.37
CA SER A 157 3.82 -4.56 -3.69
C SER A 157 3.07 -3.85 -2.56
N GLU A 158 3.79 -3.18 -1.67
CA GLU A 158 3.18 -2.39 -0.60
C GLU A 158 2.28 -1.28 -1.14
N GLU A 159 2.71 -0.60 -2.21
CA GLU A 159 1.91 0.42 -2.90
C GLU A 159 0.65 -0.19 -3.50
N GLY A 160 0.79 -1.31 -4.21
CA GLY A 160 -0.33 -2.02 -4.81
C GLY A 160 -1.34 -2.50 -3.76
N LEU A 161 -0.88 -2.86 -2.56
CA LEU A 161 -1.73 -3.24 -1.45
C LEU A 161 -2.53 -2.04 -0.90
N ILE A 162 -1.88 -0.88 -0.80
CA ILE A 162 -2.55 0.38 -0.44
C ILE A 162 -3.62 0.72 -1.50
N ASP A 163 -3.27 0.64 -2.78
CA ASP A 163 -4.18 0.90 -3.90
C ASP A 163 -5.41 -0.01 -3.85
N LEU A 164 -5.22 -1.31 -3.61
CA LEU A 164 -6.31 -2.28 -3.47
C LEU A 164 -7.23 -1.95 -2.30
N VAL A 165 -6.67 -1.60 -1.14
CA VAL A 165 -7.43 -1.21 0.04
C VAL A 165 -8.25 0.05 -0.24
N GLU A 166 -7.65 1.06 -0.87
CA GLU A 166 -8.36 2.28 -1.26
C GLU A 166 -9.49 2.01 -2.28
N TYR A 167 -9.26 1.12 -3.24
CA TYR A 167 -10.32 0.70 -4.16
C TYR A 167 -11.48 0.02 -3.42
N ILE A 168 -11.21 -0.92 -2.52
CA ILE A 168 -12.26 -1.61 -1.74
C ILE A 168 -13.09 -0.61 -0.91
N LYS A 169 -12.46 0.40 -0.33
CA LYS A 169 -13.18 1.49 0.36
C LYS A 169 -14.18 2.20 -0.55
N THR A 170 -13.80 2.45 -1.81
CA THR A 170 -14.68 3.14 -2.78
C THR A 170 -15.87 2.31 -3.25
N LEU A 171 -15.89 1.01 -2.96
CA LEU A 171 -17.03 0.16 -3.23
C LEU A 171 -18.22 0.42 -2.27
N ASP A 172 -17.98 1.19 -1.20
CA ASP A 172 -19.05 1.75 -0.37
C ASP A 172 -19.54 3.08 -0.96
N SER A 173 -20.84 3.17 -1.25
CA SER A 173 -21.48 4.40 -1.75
C SER A 173 -21.34 5.58 -0.77
N ASN A 174 -21.32 5.33 0.54
CA ASN A 174 -21.17 6.36 1.56
C ASN A 174 -19.75 6.93 1.64
N TYR A 175 -18.74 6.11 1.36
CA TYR A 175 -17.33 6.54 1.36
C TYR A 175 -17.04 7.59 0.28
N ARG A 176 -17.66 7.43 -0.91
CA ARG A 176 -17.53 8.40 -2.03
C ARG A 176 -18.10 9.76 -1.68
N VAL A 177 -19.22 9.80 -0.96
CA VAL A 177 -19.88 11.06 -0.55
C VAL A 177 -19.01 11.82 0.46
N GLN A 178 -18.34 11.13 1.39
CA GLN A 178 -17.47 11.78 2.38
C GLN A 178 -16.23 12.41 1.75
N GLN A 179 -15.62 11.81 0.73
CA GLN A 179 -14.46 12.40 0.04
C GLN A 179 -14.82 13.67 -0.73
N THR A 180 -16.02 13.74 -1.34
CA THR A 180 -16.47 14.95 -2.02
C THR A 180 -16.74 16.10 -1.06
N LEU A 181 -17.17 15.84 0.16
CA LEU A 181 -17.40 16.86 1.18
C LEU A 181 -16.08 17.44 1.72
N THR A 182 -15.09 16.60 2.01
CA THR A 182 -13.77 17.04 2.50
C THR A 182 -12.97 17.81 1.46
N THR A 183 -13.14 17.51 0.17
CA THR A 183 -12.46 18.25 -0.93
C THR A 183 -13.11 19.64 -1.14
N SER A 184 -14.40 19.81 -0.86
CA SER A 184 -15.09 21.11 -0.99
C SER A 184 -14.75 22.07 0.13
N GLU A 185 -14.44 21.57 1.35
CA GLU A 185 -14.05 22.43 2.48
C GLU A 185 -12.61 22.94 2.37
N SER A 186 -11.69 22.16 1.79
CA SER A 186 -10.29 22.57 1.61
C SER A 186 -10.09 23.66 0.54
N ASN A 187 -11.09 23.91 -0.30
CA ASN A 187 -11.02 24.90 -1.39
C ASN A 187 -11.62 26.26 -1.01
N GLN A 188 -12.05 26.47 0.25
CA GLN A 188 -12.65 27.72 0.72
C GLN A 188 -11.74 28.59 1.60
N VAL A 189 -10.42 28.34 1.65
CA VAL A 189 -9.49 29.29 2.26
C VAL A 189 -9.24 30.43 1.27
N ALA A 190 -10.01 31.50 1.43
CA ALA A 190 -9.83 32.74 0.70
C ALA A 190 -8.43 33.33 0.96
N PRO A 191 -7.77 33.93 -0.06
CA PRO A 191 -6.50 34.62 0.14
C PRO A 191 -6.72 35.86 1.01
N THR A 192 -6.10 35.87 2.18
CA THR A 192 -6.00 37.08 3.01
C THR A 192 -5.13 38.10 2.29
N THR A 193 -5.73 39.15 1.83
CA THR A 193 -5.05 40.32 1.24
C THR A 193 -4.12 40.98 2.29
N PRO A 194 -2.83 41.20 2.02
CA PRO A 194 -1.96 41.95 2.93
C PRO A 194 -2.41 43.41 2.95
N GLY A 195 -2.75 43.91 4.13
CA GLY A 195 -3.09 45.30 4.34
C GLY A 195 -1.93 46.22 3.92
N MET A 196 -2.21 47.16 3.02
CA MET A 196 -1.34 48.31 2.72
C MET A 196 -1.15 49.16 3.95
N VAL A 197 0.08 49.25 4.45
CA VAL A 197 0.51 50.32 5.35
C VAL A 197 0.80 51.52 4.47
N LYS A 198 0.03 52.59 4.66
CA LYS A 198 0.32 53.95 4.12
C LYS A 198 1.32 54.70 5.01
N PRO A 199 2.14 55.57 4.42
CA PRO A 199 3.24 56.32 5.04
C PRO A 199 2.79 57.32 6.10
#